data_a82e77f21c3a951f26853df678437eca
#
_entry.id   a82e77f21c3a951f26853df678437eca
#
_cell.length_a   1.000
_cell.length_b   1.000
_cell.length_c   1.000
_cell.angle_alpha   90.00
_cell.angle_beta   90.00
_cell.angle_gamma   90.00
#
_symmetry.space_group_name_H-M   'P 1'
#
loop_
_entity.id
_entity.type
_entity.pdbx_description
1 polymer ?
#
loop_
_entity_poly.entity_id
_entity_poly.type
_entity_poly.pdbx_seq_one_letter_code
_entity_poly.pdbx_strand_id
1 'polypeptide(L)'
;DTYMTNQIELAAKTTKDNQTDYDGLYELHWKNGQDFNMRSSILGGELQALLEMRDGNNSENFSATLTKYTAGSAEDNTAATITLKASQADSACSDNSWNLSKLNIPESDGKLKIYNYEFQYDSFEVSVSADGSYEYTFTLKKPLNAGQSGHLDVALKRGKTTSTIGDDVGFRGIPYYMAQLNEFVRTFSANVNQIQNTGYDLYQEKGCDLFVAAPLADGTEYEMAELLYNKTEGCYYLNGEAQKGLAGADVVYTFSSK
;
A
#
# COMPACT_ATOMS: atom_id res chain seq x y z
N ASP A 1 -2.14 -49.53 7.89
CA ASP A 1 -1.64 -48.27 7.33
C ASP A 1 -2.83 -47.37 6.95
N THR A 2 -3.11 -46.39 7.80
CA THR A 2 -4.16 -45.41 7.53
C THR A 2 -3.53 -44.32 6.64
N TYR A 3 -3.75 -44.39 5.34
CA TYR A 3 -3.40 -43.30 4.44
C TYR A 3 -4.35 -42.12 4.72
N MET A 4 -3.89 -41.12 5.44
CA MET A 4 -4.58 -39.87 5.51
C MET A 4 -4.38 -39.12 4.19
N THR A 5 -5.42 -39.04 3.39
CA THR A 5 -5.42 -38.16 2.21
C THR A 5 -5.80 -36.75 2.63
N ASN A 6 -4.85 -35.84 2.58
CA ASN A 6 -5.14 -34.43 2.71
C ASN A 6 -5.73 -33.90 1.38
N GLN A 7 -6.88 -33.25 1.44
CA GLN A 7 -7.52 -32.63 0.29
C GLN A 7 -7.23 -31.14 0.27
N ILE A 8 -7.05 -30.61 -0.93
CA ILE A 8 -6.91 -29.17 -1.17
C ILE A 8 -8.26 -28.66 -1.67
N GLU A 9 -8.67 -27.51 -1.17
CA GLU A 9 -9.91 -26.83 -1.54
C GLU A 9 -9.59 -25.41 -2.04
N LEU A 10 -10.44 -24.92 -2.94
CA LEU A 10 -10.43 -23.54 -3.39
C LEU A 10 -11.28 -22.70 -2.43
N ALA A 11 -10.74 -21.62 -1.94
CA ALA A 11 -11.47 -20.61 -1.18
C ALA A 11 -11.39 -19.25 -1.87
N ALA A 12 -12.39 -18.42 -1.68
CA ALA A 12 -12.33 -17.04 -2.15
C ALA A 12 -11.28 -16.29 -1.33
N LYS A 13 -10.35 -15.63 -2.02
CA LYS A 13 -9.35 -14.77 -1.38
C LYS A 13 -10.04 -13.54 -0.79
N THR A 14 -9.87 -13.33 0.49
CA THR A 14 -10.49 -12.23 1.23
C THR A 14 -9.55 -11.06 1.50
N THR A 15 -8.29 -11.21 1.07
CA THR A 15 -7.25 -10.20 1.25
C THR A 15 -6.58 -9.89 -0.07
N LYS A 16 -6.10 -8.65 -0.18
CA LYS A 16 -5.31 -8.18 -1.32
C LYS A 16 -3.84 -8.13 -0.92
N ASP A 17 -2.97 -8.62 -1.78
CA ASP A 17 -1.52 -8.58 -1.59
C ASP A 17 -0.88 -7.40 -2.35
N ASN A 18 -1.49 -6.99 -3.45
CA ASN A 18 -1.02 -5.90 -4.30
C ASN A 18 -2.08 -4.83 -4.46
N GLN A 19 -1.66 -3.59 -4.68
CA GLN A 19 -2.58 -2.48 -4.98
C GLN A 19 -3.47 -2.76 -6.20
N THR A 20 -2.96 -3.54 -7.15
CA THR A 20 -3.65 -3.88 -8.40
C THR A 20 -4.47 -5.17 -8.34
N ASP A 21 -4.58 -5.80 -7.19
CA ASP A 21 -5.36 -7.03 -7.04
C ASP A 21 -6.87 -6.74 -7.17
N TYR A 22 -7.57 -7.60 -7.93
CA TYR A 22 -9.01 -7.54 -8.09
C TYR A 22 -9.74 -8.37 -7.03
N ASP A 23 -10.99 -8.04 -6.79
CA ASP A 23 -11.89 -8.87 -5.99
C ASP A 23 -12.24 -10.17 -6.73
N GLY A 24 -12.54 -11.21 -5.97
CA GLY A 24 -12.96 -12.51 -6.54
C GLY A 24 -11.84 -13.43 -6.97
N LEU A 25 -10.60 -13.16 -6.59
CA LEU A 25 -9.52 -14.13 -6.71
C LEU A 25 -9.72 -15.31 -5.76
N TYR A 26 -9.12 -16.45 -6.12
CA TYR A 26 -9.15 -17.67 -5.31
C TYR A 26 -7.77 -17.99 -4.77
N GLU A 27 -7.75 -18.63 -3.61
CA GLU A 27 -6.56 -19.18 -2.97
C GLU A 27 -6.77 -20.65 -2.60
N LEU A 28 -5.68 -21.35 -2.33
CA LEU A 28 -5.69 -22.77 -2.03
C LEU A 28 -5.51 -22.99 -0.53
N HIS A 29 -6.40 -23.79 0.03
CA HIS A 29 -6.32 -24.21 1.42
C HIS A 29 -6.36 -25.72 1.54
N TRP A 30 -5.79 -26.21 2.63
CA TRP A 30 -6.07 -27.56 3.06
C TRP A 30 -7.54 -27.63 3.57
N LYS A 31 -8.16 -28.78 3.42
CA LYS A 31 -9.53 -29.02 3.93
C LYS A 31 -9.72 -28.71 5.42
N ASN A 32 -8.64 -28.66 6.18
CA ASN A 32 -8.64 -28.25 7.59
C ASN A 32 -8.62 -26.71 7.78
N GLY A 33 -8.67 -25.93 6.70
CA GLY A 33 -8.66 -24.47 6.71
C GLY A 33 -7.27 -23.82 6.84
N GLN A 34 -6.20 -24.61 6.81
CA GLN A 34 -4.84 -24.06 6.78
C GLN A 34 -4.44 -23.68 5.35
N ASP A 35 -3.67 -22.62 5.21
CA ASP A 35 -3.16 -22.17 3.91
C ASP A 35 -2.28 -23.24 3.25
N PHE A 36 -2.50 -23.45 1.96
CA PHE A 36 -1.65 -24.30 1.15
C PHE A 36 -0.57 -23.45 0.49
N ASN A 37 0.65 -23.53 1.02
CA ASN A 37 1.75 -22.73 0.50
C ASN A 37 2.24 -23.24 -0.86
N MET A 38 1.67 -22.74 -1.94
CA MET A 38 2.09 -23.04 -3.32
C MET A 38 3.45 -22.44 -3.69
N ARG A 39 3.97 -21.48 -2.91
CA ARG A 39 5.27 -20.82 -3.16
C ARG A 39 6.42 -21.51 -2.44
N SER A 40 6.16 -22.70 -1.90
CA SER A 40 7.23 -23.51 -1.32
C SER A 40 8.22 -23.93 -2.41
N SER A 41 9.52 -23.75 -2.14
CA SER A 41 10.60 -24.15 -3.06
C SER A 41 10.66 -25.66 -3.35
N ILE A 42 9.88 -26.47 -2.62
CA ILE A 42 9.76 -27.93 -2.80
C ILE A 42 8.72 -28.26 -3.85
N LEU A 43 7.76 -27.36 -4.08
CA LEU A 43 6.72 -27.49 -5.07
C LEU A 43 7.19 -26.91 -6.41
N GLY A 44 6.55 -27.29 -7.47
CA GLY A 44 6.83 -26.83 -8.83
C GLY A 44 5.66 -27.15 -9.75
N GLY A 45 5.81 -26.79 -11.01
CA GLY A 45 4.86 -27.14 -12.06
C GLY A 45 4.02 -25.97 -12.53
N GLU A 46 3.10 -26.27 -13.44
CA GLU A 46 2.30 -25.27 -14.17
C GLU A 46 1.44 -24.40 -13.23
N LEU A 47 0.79 -25.02 -12.25
CA LEU A 47 -0.07 -24.29 -11.32
C LEU A 47 0.72 -23.25 -10.50
N GLN A 48 1.91 -23.60 -10.01
CA GLN A 48 2.77 -22.64 -9.32
C GLN A 48 3.18 -21.50 -10.23
N ALA A 49 3.60 -21.79 -11.46
CA ALA A 49 3.98 -20.78 -12.44
C ALA A 49 2.81 -19.82 -12.76
N LEU A 50 1.58 -20.34 -12.89
CA LEU A 50 0.39 -19.52 -13.10
C LEU A 50 0.07 -18.63 -11.90
N LEU A 51 0.26 -19.13 -10.67
CA LEU A 51 0.07 -18.32 -9.47
C LEU A 51 1.18 -17.26 -9.30
N GLU A 52 2.41 -17.57 -9.64
CA GLU A 52 3.50 -16.59 -9.67
C GLU A 52 3.25 -15.51 -10.74
N MET A 53 2.70 -15.89 -11.90
CA MET A 53 2.29 -14.93 -12.93
C MET A 53 1.12 -14.05 -12.44
N ARG A 54 0.14 -14.63 -11.74
CA ARG A 54 -1.00 -13.89 -11.20
C ARG A 54 -0.60 -12.89 -10.13
N ASP A 55 0.29 -13.28 -9.20
CA ASP A 55 0.58 -12.54 -7.98
C ASP A 55 1.95 -11.84 -7.99
N GLY A 56 2.79 -12.09 -9.01
CA GLY A 56 4.17 -11.62 -9.06
C GLY A 56 4.32 -10.11 -9.10
N ASN A 57 4.98 -9.56 -8.08
CA ASN A 57 5.21 -8.13 -7.91
C ASN A 57 6.71 -7.74 -7.92
N ASN A 58 7.61 -8.65 -8.34
CA ASN A 58 9.06 -8.43 -8.37
C ASN A 58 9.68 -8.08 -7.00
N SER A 59 9.10 -8.58 -5.91
CA SER A 59 9.47 -8.25 -4.53
C SER A 59 9.31 -6.77 -4.17
N GLU A 60 8.49 -6.05 -4.92
CA GLU A 60 8.20 -4.63 -4.68
C GLU A 60 7.08 -4.46 -3.64
N ASN A 61 7.36 -4.90 -2.42
CA ASN A 61 6.43 -4.77 -1.31
C ASN A 61 6.70 -3.50 -0.50
N PHE A 62 5.62 -2.91 0.01
CA PHE A 62 5.75 -1.85 1.00
C PHE A 62 6.35 -2.40 2.29
N SER A 63 7.33 -1.69 2.85
CA SER A 63 7.94 -2.01 4.13
C SER A 63 8.09 -0.77 5.00
N ALA A 64 7.75 -0.89 6.27
CA ALA A 64 7.86 0.18 7.24
C ALA A 64 8.07 -0.38 8.66
N THR A 65 8.29 0.51 9.61
CA THR A 65 8.59 0.14 11.02
C THR A 65 7.38 0.42 11.90
N LEU A 66 6.94 -0.59 12.65
CA LEU A 66 5.89 -0.44 13.67
C LEU A 66 6.34 0.54 14.76
N THR A 67 5.52 1.57 15.01
CA THR A 67 5.78 2.57 16.07
C THR A 67 4.79 2.48 17.22
N LYS A 68 3.51 2.34 16.90
CA LYS A 68 2.43 2.26 17.91
C LYS A 68 1.26 1.45 17.38
N TYR A 69 0.39 1.03 18.29
CA TYR A 69 -0.90 0.44 17.94
C TYR A 69 -1.96 0.77 19.01
N THR A 70 -3.23 0.66 18.63
CA THR A 70 -4.37 0.67 19.56
C THR A 70 -5.16 -0.61 19.40
N ALA A 71 -5.59 -1.21 20.51
CA ALA A 71 -6.27 -2.51 20.44
C ALA A 71 -7.70 -2.41 19.88
N GLY A 72 -8.33 -1.23 19.98
CA GLY A 72 -9.74 -1.09 19.71
C GLY A 72 -10.60 -1.82 20.75
N SER A 73 -11.92 -1.68 20.62
CA SER A 73 -12.89 -2.35 21.48
C SER A 73 -14.17 -2.64 20.69
N ALA A 74 -14.62 -3.89 20.74
CA ALA A 74 -15.90 -4.25 20.14
C ALA A 74 -17.09 -3.69 20.95
N GLU A 75 -16.92 -3.50 22.25
CA GLU A 75 -17.95 -2.96 23.13
C GLU A 75 -18.19 -1.47 22.87
N ASP A 76 -17.10 -0.71 22.66
CA ASP A 76 -17.13 0.73 22.39
C ASP A 76 -17.20 1.05 20.89
N ASN A 77 -17.27 0.05 20.03
CA ASN A 77 -17.21 0.19 18.56
C ASN A 77 -16.01 1.03 18.09
N THR A 78 -14.87 0.88 18.76
CA THR A 78 -13.63 1.54 18.36
C THR A 78 -12.78 0.59 17.55
N ALA A 79 -12.30 1.06 16.40
CA ALA A 79 -11.44 0.27 15.54
C ALA A 79 -10.03 0.14 16.15
N ALA A 80 -9.41 -1.01 15.94
CA ALA A 80 -7.99 -1.17 16.22
C ALA A 80 -7.18 -0.45 15.14
N THR A 81 -6.07 0.16 15.52
CA THR A 81 -5.16 0.82 14.58
C THR A 81 -3.73 0.35 14.78
N ILE A 82 -2.98 0.30 13.68
CA ILE A 82 -1.55 0.02 13.68
C ILE A 82 -0.87 1.15 12.92
N THR A 83 0.09 1.80 13.56
CA THR A 83 0.83 2.90 12.96
C THR A 83 2.25 2.47 12.64
N LEU A 84 2.63 2.66 11.39
CA LEU A 84 3.95 2.40 10.86
C LEU A 84 4.64 3.70 10.48
N LYS A 85 5.93 3.77 10.64
CA LYS A 85 6.75 4.89 10.20
C LYS A 85 7.72 4.43 9.12
N ALA A 86 7.75 5.16 8.01
CA ALA A 86 8.74 4.99 6.96
C ALA A 86 9.47 6.31 6.75
N SER A 87 10.78 6.25 6.56
CA SER A 87 11.58 7.38 6.09
C SER A 87 11.78 7.27 4.58
N GLN A 88 12.16 8.36 3.94
CA GLN A 88 12.55 8.32 2.52
C GLN A 88 13.68 7.30 2.24
N ALA A 89 14.53 7.04 3.22
CA ALA A 89 15.61 6.06 3.11
C ALA A 89 15.11 4.61 3.16
N ASP A 90 13.97 4.37 3.83
CA ASP A 90 13.40 3.04 4.06
C ASP A 90 12.32 2.69 3.05
N SER A 91 11.84 3.65 2.27
CA SER A 91 10.83 3.41 1.26
C SER A 91 11.48 2.89 -0.03
N ALA A 92 10.79 2.00 -0.74
CA ALA A 92 11.14 1.60 -2.10
C ALA A 92 11.20 2.80 -3.09
N CYS A 93 10.77 3.98 -2.66
CA CYS A 93 10.84 5.24 -3.39
C CYS A 93 12.15 5.96 -3.10
N SER A 94 13.24 5.54 -3.75
CA SER A 94 14.56 6.16 -3.62
C SER A 94 14.68 7.54 -4.29
N ASP A 95 13.68 7.98 -5.02
CA ASP A 95 13.78 9.08 -5.99
C ASP A 95 13.14 10.37 -5.54
N ASN A 96 13.27 10.86 -4.36
CA ASN A 96 12.79 12.20 -3.93
C ASN A 96 11.31 12.53 -4.25
N SER A 97 10.62 11.71 -5.02
CA SER A 97 9.20 11.84 -5.35
C SER A 97 8.41 10.83 -4.55
N TRP A 98 7.48 11.32 -3.74
CA TRP A 98 6.54 10.51 -3.03
C TRP A 98 5.24 10.48 -3.79
N ASN A 99 5.06 9.43 -4.53
CA ASN A 99 3.79 9.17 -5.16
C ASN A 99 3.16 7.98 -4.43
N LEU A 100 2.09 8.23 -3.69
CA LEU A 100 1.35 7.18 -2.98
C LEU A 100 0.89 6.07 -3.94
N SER A 101 0.72 6.42 -5.21
CA SER A 101 0.37 5.46 -6.25
C SER A 101 1.50 4.50 -6.65
N LYS A 102 2.76 4.79 -6.31
CA LYS A 102 3.89 3.87 -6.50
C LYS A 102 4.01 2.85 -5.37
N LEU A 103 3.33 3.11 -4.26
CA LEU A 103 3.33 2.19 -3.14
C LEU A 103 2.42 1.01 -3.46
N ASN A 104 2.93 -0.19 -3.30
CA ASN A 104 2.13 -1.40 -3.46
C ASN A 104 1.28 -1.65 -2.20
N ILE A 105 0.35 -0.72 -1.92
CA ILE A 105 -0.55 -0.77 -0.77
C ILE A 105 -1.98 -0.84 -1.29
N PRO A 106 -2.70 -1.96 -1.12
CA PRO A 106 -4.13 -2.03 -1.39
C PRO A 106 -4.91 -0.98 -0.58
N GLU A 107 -5.87 -0.32 -1.20
CA GLU A 107 -6.70 0.71 -0.53
C GLU A 107 -7.51 0.15 0.63
N SER A 108 -7.99 -1.09 0.46
CA SER A 108 -8.73 -1.85 1.48
C SER A 108 -8.39 -3.34 1.37
N ASP A 109 -8.79 -4.10 2.37
CA ASP A 109 -8.64 -5.56 2.38
C ASP A 109 -7.20 -6.05 2.31
N GLY A 110 -6.24 -5.18 2.59
CA GLY A 110 -4.84 -5.54 2.56
C GLY A 110 -4.41 -6.38 3.75
N LYS A 111 -3.30 -7.08 3.56
CA LYS A 111 -2.69 -7.97 4.54
C LYS A 111 -1.40 -7.35 5.08
N LEU A 112 -1.44 -6.88 6.32
CA LEU A 112 -0.30 -6.33 7.03
C LEU A 112 0.38 -7.43 7.83
N LYS A 113 1.65 -7.68 7.55
CA LYS A 113 2.49 -8.68 8.24
C LYS A 113 3.44 -7.97 9.20
N ILE A 114 3.40 -8.36 10.46
CA ILE A 114 4.30 -7.87 11.50
C ILE A 114 4.91 -9.07 12.20
N TYR A 115 6.21 -9.24 12.04
CA TYR A 115 6.95 -10.39 12.56
C TYR A 115 6.37 -11.70 12.01
N ASN A 116 5.57 -12.46 12.76
CA ASN A 116 4.95 -13.73 12.34
C ASN A 116 3.42 -13.68 12.33
N TYR A 117 2.82 -12.49 12.45
CA TYR A 117 1.37 -12.33 12.49
C TYR A 117 0.88 -11.50 11.32
N GLU A 118 -0.30 -11.84 10.85
CA GLU A 118 -0.99 -11.14 9.79
C GLU A 118 -2.24 -10.45 10.35
N PHE A 119 -2.44 -9.20 9.91
CA PHE A 119 -3.56 -8.36 10.30
C PHE A 119 -4.24 -7.86 9.02
N GLN A 120 -5.55 -8.01 8.93
CA GLN A 120 -6.33 -7.44 7.84
C GLN A 120 -6.77 -6.04 8.22
N TYR A 121 -6.49 -5.09 7.33
CA TYR A 121 -6.96 -3.72 7.49
C TYR A 121 -8.10 -3.40 6.53
N ASP A 122 -8.89 -2.39 6.89
CA ASP A 122 -10.03 -1.89 6.12
C ASP A 122 -9.68 -0.63 5.34
N SER A 123 -8.83 0.21 5.91
CA SER A 123 -8.37 1.47 5.32
C SER A 123 -7.03 1.88 5.92
N PHE A 124 -6.40 2.87 5.31
CA PHE A 124 -5.21 3.48 5.88
C PHE A 124 -5.18 4.98 5.61
N GLU A 125 -4.44 5.68 6.45
CA GLU A 125 -4.13 7.10 6.32
C GLU A 125 -2.63 7.28 6.29
N VAL A 126 -2.16 8.25 5.52
CA VAL A 126 -0.76 8.64 5.45
C VAL A 126 -0.63 10.10 5.84
N SER A 127 0.16 10.37 6.86
CA SER A 127 0.53 11.72 7.25
C SER A 127 2.01 11.94 6.98
N VAL A 128 2.32 13.02 6.29
CA VAL A 128 3.69 13.39 5.93
C VAL A 128 4.09 14.63 6.69
N SER A 129 5.19 14.56 7.43
CA SER A 129 5.72 15.67 8.21
C SER A 129 6.79 16.45 7.45
N ALA A 130 6.99 17.70 7.82
CA ALA A 130 7.99 18.58 7.18
C ALA A 130 9.43 18.06 7.30
N ASP A 131 9.71 17.20 8.28
CA ASP A 131 11.02 16.54 8.47
C ASP A 131 11.29 15.38 7.51
N GLY A 132 10.33 15.06 6.63
CA GLY A 132 10.45 13.94 5.69
C GLY A 132 10.03 12.60 6.26
N SER A 133 9.40 12.56 7.41
CA SER A 133 8.87 11.31 7.96
C SER A 133 7.43 11.07 7.51
N TYR A 134 7.15 9.81 7.22
CA TYR A 134 5.85 9.31 6.78
C TYR A 134 5.28 8.39 7.84
N GLU A 135 4.08 8.70 8.29
CA GLU A 135 3.37 7.91 9.28
C GLU A 135 2.12 7.31 8.62
N TYR A 136 2.08 5.98 8.56
CA TYR A 136 0.97 5.21 8.01
C TYR A 136 0.14 4.64 9.13
N THR A 137 -1.13 5.00 9.22
CA THR A 137 -2.05 4.47 10.22
C THR A 137 -3.08 3.58 9.55
N PHE A 138 -2.97 2.28 9.79
CA PHE A 138 -3.89 1.28 9.27
C PHE A 138 -5.02 1.03 10.25
N THR A 139 -6.26 1.16 9.79
CA THR A 139 -7.45 0.80 10.56
C THR A 139 -7.79 -0.66 10.29
N LEU A 140 -7.78 -1.49 11.33
CA LEU A 140 -8.02 -2.92 11.20
C LEU A 140 -9.51 -3.24 11.08
N LYS A 141 -9.83 -4.32 10.37
CA LYS A 141 -11.21 -4.82 10.25
C LYS A 141 -11.82 -5.29 11.57
N LYS A 142 -10.98 -5.71 12.51
CA LYS A 142 -11.42 -6.25 13.81
C LYS A 142 -10.56 -5.70 14.93
N PRO A 143 -11.13 -5.48 16.12
CA PRO A 143 -10.34 -5.20 17.31
C PRO A 143 -9.33 -6.31 17.57
N LEU A 144 -8.19 -5.95 18.16
CA LEU A 144 -7.14 -6.88 18.52
C LEU A 144 -7.54 -7.68 19.77
N ASN A 145 -7.32 -8.96 19.73
CA ASN A 145 -7.42 -9.78 20.94
C ASN A 145 -6.16 -9.67 21.81
N ALA A 146 -6.22 -10.16 23.04
CA ALA A 146 -5.11 -10.09 24.00
C ALA A 146 -3.84 -10.77 23.48
N GLY A 147 -3.96 -11.87 22.71
CA GLY A 147 -2.81 -12.55 22.12
C GLY A 147 -2.13 -11.70 21.05
N GLN A 148 -2.90 -11.07 20.18
CA GLN A 148 -2.40 -10.19 19.12
C GLN A 148 -1.73 -8.95 19.72
N SER A 149 -2.36 -8.32 20.71
CA SER A 149 -1.79 -7.17 21.42
C SER A 149 -0.48 -7.54 22.12
N GLY A 150 -0.46 -8.66 22.83
CA GLY A 150 0.76 -9.17 23.47
C GLY A 150 1.88 -9.46 22.48
N HIS A 151 1.54 -9.90 21.25
CA HIS A 151 2.51 -10.11 20.18
C HIS A 151 3.12 -8.78 19.70
N LEU A 152 2.29 -7.76 19.48
CA LEU A 152 2.76 -6.43 19.07
C LEU A 152 3.64 -5.80 20.17
N ASP A 153 3.30 -5.98 21.44
CA ASP A 153 4.13 -5.54 22.56
C ASP A 153 5.51 -6.21 22.57
N VAL A 154 5.54 -7.51 22.30
CA VAL A 154 6.80 -8.27 22.18
C VAL A 154 7.61 -7.80 20.99
N ALA A 155 6.96 -7.53 19.84
CA ALA A 155 7.62 -7.02 18.65
C ALA A 155 8.29 -5.67 18.93
N LEU A 156 7.57 -4.73 19.55
CA LEU A 156 8.09 -3.43 19.95
C LEU A 156 9.26 -3.56 20.93
N LYS A 157 9.11 -4.37 21.98
CA LYS A 157 10.17 -4.56 23.00
C LYS A 157 11.44 -5.21 22.44
N ARG A 158 11.31 -6.07 21.44
CA ARG A 158 12.44 -6.79 20.83
C ARG A 158 13.04 -6.10 19.61
N GLY A 159 12.50 -4.95 19.20
CA GLY A 159 12.90 -4.30 17.96
C GLY A 159 12.60 -5.11 16.70
N LYS A 160 11.64 -6.04 16.75
CA LYS A 160 11.14 -6.80 15.60
C LYS A 160 9.96 -6.10 14.98
N THR A 161 10.19 -4.86 14.58
CA THR A 161 9.16 -3.90 14.17
C THR A 161 8.98 -3.77 12.66
N THR A 162 9.80 -4.47 11.88
CA THR A 162 9.62 -4.51 10.42
C THR A 162 8.26 -5.06 10.06
N SER A 163 7.52 -4.30 9.30
CA SER A 163 6.16 -4.58 8.85
C SER A 163 6.13 -4.52 7.34
N THR A 164 5.46 -5.47 6.70
CA THR A 164 5.30 -5.51 5.24
C THR A 164 3.84 -5.66 4.87
N ILE A 165 3.46 -5.24 3.67
CA ILE A 165 2.10 -5.40 3.15
C ILE A 165 2.13 -6.34 1.96
N GLY A 166 1.21 -7.32 2.00
CA GLY A 166 1.09 -8.34 0.98
C GLY A 166 2.21 -9.39 1.00
N ASP A 167 2.22 -10.22 0.00
CA ASP A 167 3.22 -11.25 -0.21
C ASP A 167 4.35 -10.78 -1.11
N ASP A 168 5.56 -11.13 -0.73
CA ASP A 168 6.76 -10.91 -1.54
C ASP A 168 6.89 -12.04 -2.57
N VAL A 169 6.62 -11.72 -3.83
CA VAL A 169 6.73 -12.66 -4.95
C VAL A 169 7.79 -12.16 -5.93
N GLY A 170 8.98 -12.74 -5.86
CA GLY A 170 10.14 -12.35 -6.66
C GLY A 170 10.01 -12.55 -8.18
N PHE A 171 8.82 -12.81 -8.68
CA PHE A 171 8.48 -12.97 -10.08
C PHE A 171 7.83 -11.68 -10.64
N ARG A 172 8.08 -11.38 -11.92
CA ARG A 172 7.44 -10.26 -12.61
C ARG A 172 6.13 -10.73 -13.25
N GLY A 173 5.09 -10.75 -12.43
CA GLY A 173 3.75 -11.16 -12.85
C GLY A 173 2.85 -10.00 -13.27
N ILE A 174 1.56 -10.27 -13.35
CA ILE A 174 0.53 -9.29 -13.74
C ILE A 174 0.58 -8.03 -12.86
N PRO A 175 0.66 -8.13 -11.51
CA PRO A 175 0.70 -6.94 -10.64
C PRO A 175 1.89 -6.03 -10.95
N TYR A 176 3.08 -6.60 -11.21
CA TYR A 176 4.26 -5.82 -11.60
C TYR A 176 4.02 -5.02 -12.88
N TYR A 177 3.55 -5.67 -13.95
CA TYR A 177 3.31 -4.97 -15.21
C TYR A 177 2.16 -3.98 -15.15
N MET A 178 1.13 -4.25 -14.36
CA MET A 178 0.03 -3.31 -14.12
C MET A 178 0.53 -2.06 -13.38
N ALA A 179 1.37 -2.22 -12.36
CA ALA A 179 1.98 -1.10 -11.66
C ALA A 179 2.83 -0.23 -12.62
N GLN A 180 3.65 -0.87 -13.47
CA GLN A 180 4.44 -0.15 -14.48
C GLN A 180 3.57 0.58 -15.50
N LEU A 181 2.47 -0.03 -15.95
CA LEU A 181 1.54 0.60 -16.88
C LEU A 181 0.82 1.80 -16.24
N ASN A 182 0.38 1.65 -15.02
CA ASN A 182 -0.26 2.74 -14.27
C ASN A 182 0.71 3.91 -14.10
N GLU A 183 1.96 3.65 -13.74
CA GLU A 183 2.99 4.69 -13.63
C GLU A 183 3.24 5.38 -14.97
N PHE A 184 3.32 4.63 -16.05
CA PHE A 184 3.45 5.19 -17.40
C PHE A 184 2.29 6.12 -17.73
N VAL A 185 1.04 5.68 -17.51
CA VAL A 185 -0.16 6.48 -17.82
C VAL A 185 -0.17 7.77 -17.00
N ARG A 186 0.15 7.70 -15.71
CA ARG A 186 0.22 8.89 -14.84
C ARG A 186 1.28 9.88 -15.31
N THR A 187 2.50 9.39 -15.54
CA THR A 187 3.62 10.23 -15.99
C THR A 187 3.32 10.86 -17.35
N PHE A 188 2.74 10.10 -18.27
CA PHE A 188 2.34 10.60 -19.58
C PHE A 188 1.27 11.69 -19.45
N SER A 189 0.22 11.42 -18.69
CA SER A 189 -0.89 12.37 -18.49
C SER A 189 -0.40 13.67 -17.82
N ALA A 190 0.41 13.56 -16.78
CA ALA A 190 0.97 14.72 -16.08
C ALA A 190 1.84 15.58 -17.01
N ASN A 191 2.74 14.96 -17.79
CA ASN A 191 3.60 15.69 -18.73
C ASN A 191 2.80 16.38 -19.84
N VAL A 192 1.79 15.72 -20.40
CA VAL A 192 0.93 16.33 -21.43
C VAL A 192 0.13 17.48 -20.85
N ASN A 193 -0.47 17.33 -19.67
CA ASN A 193 -1.19 18.41 -18.99
C ASN A 193 -0.26 19.58 -18.68
N GLN A 194 0.96 19.33 -18.22
CA GLN A 194 1.95 20.36 -17.96
C GLN A 194 2.26 21.17 -19.25
N ILE A 195 2.47 20.50 -20.37
CA ILE A 195 2.71 21.16 -21.66
C ILE A 195 1.48 21.97 -22.08
N GLN A 196 0.28 21.37 -22.01
CA GLN A 196 -0.97 22.01 -22.36
C GLN A 196 -1.23 23.28 -21.55
N ASN A 197 -0.96 23.23 -20.25
CA ASN A 197 -1.14 24.34 -19.33
C ASN A 197 -0.13 25.49 -19.52
N THR A 198 0.93 25.30 -20.32
CA THR A 198 1.85 26.39 -20.71
C THR A 198 1.32 27.18 -21.92
N GLY A 199 0.36 26.63 -22.64
CA GLY A 199 -0.23 27.26 -23.81
C GLY A 199 -1.29 28.31 -23.44
N TYR A 200 -1.61 29.19 -24.43
CA TYR A 200 -2.70 30.12 -24.36
C TYR A 200 -3.56 29.99 -25.63
N ASP A 201 -4.84 30.18 -25.48
CA ASP A 201 -5.74 30.23 -26.61
C ASP A 201 -5.71 31.59 -27.33
N LEU A 202 -6.54 31.77 -28.38
CA LEU A 202 -6.66 33.01 -29.12
C LEU A 202 -7.22 34.18 -28.28
N TYR A 203 -7.86 33.90 -27.16
CA TYR A 203 -8.39 34.87 -26.20
C TYR A 203 -7.43 35.15 -25.05
N GLN A 204 -6.23 34.60 -25.09
CA GLN A 204 -5.22 34.65 -24.04
C GLN A 204 -5.65 33.96 -22.73
N GLU A 205 -6.58 33.03 -22.81
CA GLU A 205 -6.90 32.16 -21.70
C GLU A 205 -5.87 31.02 -21.61
N LYS A 206 -5.48 30.68 -20.41
CA LYS A 206 -4.49 29.62 -20.14
C LYS A 206 -5.09 28.27 -20.48
N GLY A 207 -4.29 27.37 -21.04
CA GLY A 207 -4.69 26.00 -21.30
C GLY A 207 -5.12 25.29 -20.02
N CYS A 208 -6.01 24.33 -20.15
CA CYS A 208 -6.50 23.47 -19.07
C CYS A 208 -6.05 22.04 -19.28
N ASP A 209 -6.20 21.20 -18.26
CA ASP A 209 -5.82 19.79 -18.32
C ASP A 209 -6.60 19.05 -19.41
N LEU A 210 -5.87 18.34 -20.25
CA LEU A 210 -6.42 17.48 -21.29
C LEU A 210 -6.83 16.10 -20.71
N PHE A 211 -6.05 15.58 -19.78
CA PHE A 211 -6.32 14.33 -19.11
C PHE A 211 -6.81 14.63 -17.69
N VAL A 212 -8.01 14.19 -17.38
CA VAL A 212 -8.61 14.28 -16.04
C VAL A 212 -8.94 12.88 -15.57
N ALA A 213 -8.78 12.62 -14.28
CA ALA A 213 -9.23 11.36 -13.70
C ALA A 213 -10.76 11.34 -13.64
N ALA A 214 -11.35 10.15 -13.77
CA ALA A 214 -12.77 10.00 -13.51
C ALA A 214 -13.05 10.29 -12.03
N PRO A 215 -14.15 10.97 -11.70
CA PRO A 215 -14.53 11.19 -10.33
C PRO A 215 -14.77 9.85 -9.63
N LEU A 216 -14.53 9.80 -8.32
CA LEU A 216 -14.87 8.65 -7.48
C LEU A 216 -16.39 8.40 -7.50
N ALA A 217 -16.81 7.21 -7.08
CA ALA A 217 -18.22 6.81 -7.10
C ALA A 217 -19.15 7.74 -6.29
N ASP A 218 -18.62 8.43 -5.30
CA ASP A 218 -19.30 9.45 -4.49
C ASP A 218 -19.35 10.85 -5.14
N GLY A 219 -18.74 11.00 -6.33
CA GLY A 219 -18.68 12.26 -7.05
C GLY A 219 -17.54 13.19 -6.60
N THR A 220 -16.67 12.78 -5.69
CA THR A 220 -15.46 13.52 -5.34
C THR A 220 -14.44 13.42 -6.47
N GLU A 221 -13.73 14.52 -6.74
CA GLU A 221 -12.65 14.50 -7.72
C GLU A 221 -11.46 13.73 -7.16
N TYR A 222 -10.85 12.89 -8.01
CA TYR A 222 -9.63 12.18 -7.67
C TYR A 222 -8.46 13.14 -7.75
N GLU A 223 -8.07 13.73 -6.63
CA GLU A 223 -6.84 14.52 -6.56
C GLU A 223 -5.64 13.58 -6.53
N MET A 224 -4.91 13.50 -7.63
CA MET A 224 -3.59 12.92 -7.66
C MET A 224 -2.61 13.87 -6.99
N ALA A 225 -2.50 13.79 -5.68
CA ALA A 225 -1.50 14.57 -4.96
C ALA A 225 -0.11 13.98 -5.24
N GLU A 226 0.69 14.71 -5.97
CA GLU A 226 2.10 14.42 -6.15
C GLU A 226 2.90 15.22 -5.12
N LEU A 227 3.50 14.50 -4.18
CA LEU A 227 4.33 15.09 -3.15
C LEU A 227 5.80 14.83 -3.48
N LEU A 228 6.52 15.88 -3.87
CA LEU A 228 7.93 15.85 -4.24
C LEU A 228 8.78 16.46 -3.14
N TYR A 229 9.82 15.77 -2.70
CA TYR A 229 10.82 16.33 -1.80
C TYR A 229 12.02 16.87 -2.56
N ASN A 230 12.26 18.17 -2.45
CA ASN A 230 13.45 18.81 -3.00
C ASN A 230 14.58 18.83 -1.96
N LYS A 231 15.58 17.97 -2.14
CA LYS A 231 16.74 17.88 -1.24
C LYS A 231 17.55 19.17 -1.14
N THR A 232 17.63 19.93 -2.21
CA THR A 232 18.40 21.18 -2.25
C THR A 232 17.73 22.27 -1.42
N GLU A 233 16.42 22.33 -1.46
CA GLU A 233 15.63 23.35 -0.73
C GLU A 233 15.14 22.86 0.64
N GLY A 234 15.24 21.56 0.90
CA GLY A 234 14.82 20.94 2.17
C GLY A 234 13.32 21.08 2.44
N CYS A 235 12.50 21.10 1.41
CA CYS A 235 11.05 21.23 1.54
C CYS A 235 10.31 20.32 0.57
N TYR A 236 9.04 20.03 0.90
CA TYR A 236 8.13 19.32 0.03
C TYR A 236 7.42 20.27 -0.93
N TYR A 237 7.18 19.77 -2.12
CA TYR A 237 6.30 20.41 -3.11
C TYR A 237 5.03 19.56 -3.23
N LEU A 238 3.88 20.18 -3.05
CA LEU A 238 2.57 19.58 -3.27
C LEU A 238 2.00 20.18 -4.55
N ASN A 239 1.77 19.36 -5.57
CA ASN A 239 1.27 19.82 -6.89
C ASN A 239 2.07 21.01 -7.46
N GLY A 240 3.40 21.01 -7.28
CA GLY A 240 4.29 22.06 -7.74
C GLY A 240 4.41 23.28 -6.83
N GLU A 241 3.66 23.35 -5.73
CA GLU A 241 3.76 24.44 -4.74
C GLU A 241 4.63 24.04 -3.55
N ALA A 242 5.62 24.87 -3.23
CA ALA A 242 6.53 24.61 -2.12
C ALA A 242 5.84 24.74 -0.76
N GLN A 243 5.92 23.69 0.04
CA GLN A 243 5.41 23.67 1.43
C GLN A 243 6.52 24.20 2.35
N LYS A 244 6.72 25.52 2.33
CA LYS A 244 7.76 26.23 3.12
C LYS A 244 7.19 26.79 4.41
N GLY A 245 8.04 26.86 5.43
CA GLY A 245 7.73 27.56 6.68
C GLY A 245 7.04 26.72 7.74
N LEU A 246 6.89 25.39 7.50
CA LEU A 246 6.41 24.47 8.53
C LEU A 246 7.54 24.10 9.48
N ALA A 247 7.22 24.01 10.76
CA ALA A 247 8.15 23.48 11.75
C ALA A 247 8.29 21.96 11.57
N GLY A 248 9.43 21.37 12.02
CA GLY A 248 9.79 19.99 11.74
C GLY A 248 8.82 18.90 12.21
N ALA A 249 7.84 19.24 13.05
CA ALA A 249 6.80 18.29 13.50
C ALA A 249 5.45 18.52 12.81
N ASP A 250 5.33 19.54 11.99
CA ASP A 250 4.07 19.86 11.36
C ASP A 250 3.77 18.90 10.20
N VAL A 251 2.52 18.48 10.10
CA VAL A 251 2.03 17.65 9.00
C VAL A 251 1.80 18.53 7.78
N VAL A 252 2.46 18.24 6.68
CA VAL A 252 2.33 18.97 5.41
C VAL A 252 1.31 18.34 4.47
N TYR A 253 0.99 17.08 4.69
CA TYR A 253 0.07 16.34 3.84
C TYR A 253 -0.57 15.18 4.60
N THR A 254 -1.85 14.96 4.35
CA THR A 254 -2.59 13.78 4.83
C THR A 254 -3.40 13.19 3.68
N PHE A 255 -3.27 11.89 3.48
CA PHE A 255 -4.06 11.10 2.52
C PHE A 255 -4.83 10.03 3.27
N SER A 256 -6.08 9.79 2.86
CA SER A 256 -6.89 8.67 3.35
C SER A 256 -7.34 7.79 2.19
N SER A 257 -7.31 6.47 2.38
CA SER A 257 -7.80 5.50 1.39
C SER A 257 -9.34 5.37 1.38
N LYS A 258 -10.01 6.04 2.31
CA LYS A 258 -11.49 6.15 2.39
C LYS A 258 -11.92 7.55 2.71
#